data_a6617683de47c64291c30b1d578bd4d0
#
_entry.id   a6617683de47c64291c30b1d578bd4d0
#
_cell.length_a   1.000
_cell.length_b   1.000
_cell.length_c   1.000
_cell.angle_alpha   90.00
_cell.angle_beta   90.00
_cell.angle_gamma   90.00
#
_symmetry.space_group_name_H-M   'P 1'
#
loop_
_entity.id
_entity.type
_entity.pdbx_description
1 polymer ?
#
loop_
_entity_poly.entity_id
_entity_poly.type
_entity_poly.pdbx_seq_one_letter_code
_entity_poly.pdbx_strand_id
1 'polypeptide(L)'
;MAGVVVFRKIPQLRVMNIADLPEEKVKQVKDFILQQRFERTLKQHFGFFAILANKAWKEFNRQGRRLVQKVYAVEQRYRKMQKINVSTVTPDSEIVRKLMDEAEKLVDEDEYFEAEKKYIEILSQHPKHVKAYEALGNLYVLDRKYNQARETFSFALKLKTDDASVHAALGELETKDGNPEAALNEFSKAIEIRPNSPRYLDFFIEAAIVAGNFAEAQRGLNKLKEVNPENQKLADFEERITGLAK
;
A
#
# COMPACT_ATOMS: atom_id res chain seq x y z
N MET A 1 -7.55 -7.65 30.65
CA MET A 1 -8.00 -6.22 30.66
C MET A 1 -7.14 -5.25 29.83
N ALA A 2 -6.07 -5.69 29.19
CA ALA A 2 -5.22 -4.80 28.36
C ALA A 2 -5.78 -4.47 26.95
N GLY A 3 -6.67 -5.29 26.41
CA GLY A 3 -7.20 -5.13 25.06
C GLY A 3 -8.19 -3.97 24.86
N VAL A 4 -8.86 -3.52 25.93
CA VAL A 4 -9.89 -2.48 25.84
C VAL A 4 -9.30 -1.07 25.74
N VAL A 5 -8.08 -0.87 26.22
CA VAL A 5 -7.42 0.46 26.24
C VAL A 5 -6.92 0.86 24.86
N VAL A 6 -6.55 -0.11 24.00
CA VAL A 6 -6.01 0.16 22.67
C VAL A 6 -7.09 0.66 21.70
N PHE A 7 -8.32 0.12 21.81
CA PHE A 7 -9.43 0.53 20.92
C PHE A 7 -9.92 1.97 21.16
N ARG A 8 -9.76 2.51 22.35
CA ARG A 8 -10.20 3.89 22.68
C ARG A 8 -9.28 4.99 22.15
N LYS A 9 -8.03 4.65 21.76
CA LYS A 9 -7.05 5.63 21.24
C LYS A 9 -6.92 5.68 19.72
N ILE A 10 -7.59 4.79 18.98
CA ILE A 10 -7.57 4.77 17.52
C ILE A 10 -8.12 6.07 16.89
N PRO A 11 -9.20 6.70 17.42
CA PRO A 11 -9.67 7.98 16.87
C PRO A 11 -8.66 9.13 17.00
N GLN A 12 -7.80 9.08 18.01
CA GLN A 12 -6.80 10.15 18.24
C GLN A 12 -5.62 10.09 17.28
N LEU A 13 -5.34 8.91 16.69
CA LEU A 13 -4.30 8.75 15.67
C LEU A 13 -4.69 9.36 14.30
N ARG A 14 -5.99 9.60 14.09
CA ARG A 14 -6.52 10.23 12.86
C ARG A 14 -6.18 11.71 12.71
N VAL A 15 -5.77 12.37 13.77
CA VAL A 15 -5.58 13.84 13.82
C VAL A 15 -4.11 14.24 14.01
N MET A 16 -3.21 13.29 14.18
CA MET A 16 -1.80 13.59 14.44
C MET A 16 -1.01 13.81 13.15
N ASN A 17 -0.40 14.98 13.04
CA ASN A 17 0.54 15.30 11.96
C ASN A 17 1.80 14.43 12.09
N ILE A 18 2.09 13.62 11.07
CA ILE A 18 3.16 12.60 11.09
C ILE A 18 4.55 13.24 11.11
N ALA A 19 4.66 14.51 10.66
CA ALA A 19 5.92 15.24 10.70
C ALA A 19 6.47 15.44 12.13
N ASP A 20 5.60 15.40 13.16
CA ASP A 20 5.93 15.66 14.56
C ASP A 20 6.07 14.39 15.40
N LEU A 21 6.06 13.19 14.78
CA LEU A 21 6.14 11.94 15.51
C LEU A 21 7.59 11.60 15.89
N PRO A 22 7.91 11.47 17.19
CA PRO A 22 9.20 10.91 17.63
C PRO A 22 9.39 9.49 17.07
N GLU A 23 10.64 9.11 16.81
CA GLU A 23 10.99 7.79 16.23
C GLU A 23 10.34 6.60 16.96
N GLU A 24 10.11 6.72 18.28
CA GLU A 24 9.41 5.72 19.10
C GLU A 24 7.96 5.47 18.66
N LYS A 25 7.25 6.48 18.17
CA LYS A 25 5.86 6.32 17.69
C LYS A 25 5.79 5.70 16.30
N VAL A 26 6.77 5.97 15.44
CA VAL A 26 6.92 5.27 14.17
C VAL A 26 7.16 3.78 14.41
N LYS A 27 7.95 3.44 15.44
CA LYS A 27 8.18 2.07 15.87
C LYS A 27 6.90 1.39 16.38
N GLN A 28 6.10 2.09 17.19
CA GLN A 28 4.83 1.55 17.70
C GLN A 28 3.81 1.30 16.58
N VAL A 29 3.76 2.14 15.55
CA VAL A 29 2.90 1.93 14.37
C VAL A 29 3.38 0.73 13.55
N LYS A 30 4.69 0.56 13.37
CA LYS A 30 5.29 -0.60 12.72
C LYS A 30 4.99 -1.90 13.49
N ASP A 31 5.17 -1.90 14.80
CA ASP A 31 4.89 -3.05 15.67
C ASP A 31 3.38 -3.38 15.68
N PHE A 32 2.51 -2.37 15.63
CA PHE A 32 1.06 -2.53 15.54
C PHE A 32 0.63 -3.14 14.19
N ILE A 33 1.20 -2.68 13.07
CA ILE A 33 0.93 -3.26 11.73
C ILE A 33 1.40 -4.72 11.69
N LEU A 34 2.61 -5.01 12.20
CA LEU A 34 3.15 -6.36 12.25
C LEU A 34 2.32 -7.29 13.15
N GLN A 35 1.83 -6.78 14.29
CA GLN A 35 1.00 -7.53 15.22
C GLN A 35 -0.40 -7.81 14.67
N GLN A 36 -1.03 -6.85 14.02
CA GLN A 36 -2.32 -7.05 13.35
C GLN A 36 -2.22 -8.06 12.19
N ARG A 37 -1.11 -8.04 11.43
CA ARG A 37 -0.84 -9.02 10.38
C ARG A 37 -0.79 -10.45 10.94
N PHE A 38 -0.05 -10.62 12.02
CA PHE A 38 0.09 -11.92 12.68
C PHE A 38 -1.26 -12.46 13.19
N GLU A 39 -2.08 -11.61 13.80
CA GLU A 39 -3.40 -11.99 14.29
C GLU A 39 -4.41 -12.31 13.16
N ARG A 40 -4.39 -11.58 12.05
CA ARG A 40 -5.31 -11.80 10.92
C ARG A 40 -4.98 -13.09 10.16
N THR A 41 -3.70 -13.33 9.89
CA THR A 41 -3.26 -14.57 9.24
C THR A 41 -3.62 -15.79 10.08
N LEU A 42 -3.51 -15.68 11.41
CA LEU A 42 -3.97 -16.70 12.32
C LEU A 42 -5.49 -16.95 12.25
N LYS A 43 -6.32 -15.90 12.26
CA LYS A 43 -7.79 -16.05 12.26
C LYS A 43 -8.33 -16.65 10.97
N GLN A 44 -7.74 -16.36 9.82
CA GLN A 44 -8.20 -16.91 8.52
C GLN A 44 -7.93 -18.42 8.36
N HIS A 45 -6.87 -18.93 8.99
CA HIS A 45 -6.52 -20.35 8.89
C HIS A 45 -7.04 -21.23 10.04
N PHE A 46 -7.59 -20.63 11.10
CA PHE A 46 -7.94 -21.37 12.31
C PHE A 46 -9.30 -22.08 12.30
N GLY A 47 -10.16 -21.83 11.32
CA GLY A 47 -11.50 -22.47 11.26
C GLY A 47 -11.48 -23.99 11.03
N PHE A 48 -10.40 -24.56 10.54
CA PHE A 48 -10.34 -25.97 10.17
C PHE A 48 -9.39 -26.83 11.03
N PHE A 49 -8.50 -26.23 11.82
CA PHE A 49 -7.41 -26.95 12.50
C PHE A 49 -7.44 -27.00 14.04
N ALA A 50 -8.55 -26.64 14.64
CA ALA A 50 -8.62 -26.50 16.11
C ALA A 50 -8.35 -27.80 16.90
N ILE A 51 -8.44 -28.98 16.30
CA ILE A 51 -8.32 -30.28 16.98
C ILE A 51 -6.90 -30.89 16.86
N LEU A 52 -6.16 -30.60 15.80
CA LEU A 52 -4.76 -31.05 15.64
C LEU A 52 -3.73 -30.04 16.17
N ALA A 53 -4.17 -28.88 16.58
CA ALA A 53 -3.35 -27.68 16.75
C ALA A 53 -2.60 -27.57 18.08
N ASN A 54 -2.98 -28.30 19.13
CA ASN A 54 -2.36 -28.07 20.45
C ASN A 54 -0.89 -28.51 20.54
N LYS A 55 -0.48 -29.49 19.78
CA LYS A 55 0.91 -29.96 19.76
C LYS A 55 1.74 -29.20 18.71
N ALA A 56 1.17 -28.96 17.54
CA ALA A 56 1.77 -28.16 16.48
C ALA A 56 1.87 -26.66 16.85
N TRP A 57 0.91 -26.13 17.62
CA TRP A 57 0.91 -24.77 18.15
C TRP A 57 2.08 -24.46 19.09
N LYS A 58 2.41 -25.40 20.00
CA LYS A 58 3.59 -25.23 20.88
C LYS A 58 4.89 -25.18 20.08
N GLU A 59 5.02 -26.00 19.06
CA GLU A 59 6.22 -26.06 18.23
C GLU A 59 6.29 -24.84 17.27
N PHE A 60 5.18 -24.45 16.68
CA PHE A 60 5.05 -23.25 15.83
C PHE A 60 5.33 -21.96 16.62
N ASN A 61 4.78 -21.85 17.84
CA ASN A 61 5.04 -20.70 18.71
C ASN A 61 6.52 -20.66 19.17
N ARG A 62 7.15 -21.82 19.34
CA ARG A 62 8.58 -21.94 19.64
C ARG A 62 9.46 -21.54 18.45
N GLN A 63 9.07 -21.91 17.22
CA GLN A 63 9.76 -21.51 15.98
C GLN A 63 9.48 -20.05 15.65
N GLY A 64 8.26 -19.56 15.81
CA GLY A 64 7.91 -18.15 15.63
C GLY A 64 8.67 -17.22 16.58
N ARG A 65 8.79 -17.61 17.87
CA ARG A 65 9.64 -16.87 18.81
C ARG A 65 11.12 -16.88 18.45
N ARG A 66 11.63 -17.97 17.87
CA ARG A 66 13.01 -18.05 17.37
C ARG A 66 13.23 -17.18 16.13
N LEU A 67 12.23 -17.07 15.25
CA LEU A 67 12.26 -16.18 14.09
C LEU A 67 12.19 -14.71 14.53
N VAL A 68 11.28 -14.37 15.44
CA VAL A 68 11.18 -13.04 16.03
C VAL A 68 12.49 -12.68 16.77
N GLN A 69 13.05 -13.59 17.54
CA GLN A 69 14.35 -13.37 18.21
C GLN A 69 15.51 -13.21 17.22
N LYS A 70 15.49 -13.94 16.08
CA LYS A 70 16.49 -13.75 15.02
C LYS A 70 16.34 -12.41 14.34
N VAL A 71 15.12 -11.96 14.08
CA VAL A 71 14.84 -10.62 13.54
C VAL A 71 15.29 -9.53 14.52
N TYR A 72 14.98 -9.68 15.82
CA TYR A 72 15.49 -8.77 16.86
C TYR A 72 17.02 -8.80 17.00
N ALA A 73 17.65 -9.96 16.86
CA ALA A 73 19.11 -10.08 16.94
C ALA A 73 19.79 -9.45 15.69
N VAL A 74 19.18 -9.56 14.52
CA VAL A 74 19.62 -8.88 13.30
C VAL A 74 19.44 -7.37 13.45
N GLU A 75 18.28 -6.91 13.94
CA GLU A 75 18.01 -5.50 14.22
C GLU A 75 19.02 -4.91 15.24
N GLN A 76 19.34 -5.64 16.31
CA GLN A 76 20.34 -5.20 17.29
C GLN A 76 21.76 -5.16 16.72
N ARG A 77 22.13 -6.10 15.83
CA ARG A 77 23.39 -6.05 15.10
C ARG A 77 23.46 -4.84 14.17
N TYR A 78 22.40 -4.55 13.42
CA TYR A 78 22.31 -3.37 12.56
C TYR A 78 22.40 -2.07 13.36
N ARG A 79 21.73 -1.96 14.51
CA ARG A 79 21.83 -0.78 15.39
C ARG A 79 23.24 -0.59 15.97
N LYS A 80 23.96 -1.68 16.24
CA LYS A 80 25.37 -1.60 16.67
C LYS A 80 26.30 -1.14 15.54
N MET A 81 26.08 -1.63 14.31
CA MET A 81 26.85 -1.18 13.13
C MET A 81 26.52 0.27 12.77
N GLN A 82 25.27 0.72 12.90
CA GLN A 82 24.87 2.11 12.66
C GLN A 82 25.53 3.11 13.63
N LYS A 83 25.78 2.71 14.89
CA LYS A 83 26.49 3.57 15.86
C LYS A 83 27.99 3.75 15.55
N ILE A 84 28.57 2.91 14.69
CA ILE A 84 29.98 2.96 14.31
C ILE A 84 30.21 3.80 13.05
N ASN A 85 29.19 4.03 12.22
CA ASN A 85 29.28 4.75 10.94
C ASN A 85 28.38 6.00 10.87
N VAL A 86 28.44 6.88 11.88
CA VAL A 86 27.97 8.27 11.71
C VAL A 86 29.09 9.10 11.14
N SER A 87 29.43 8.86 9.89
CA SER A 87 30.16 9.78 9.03
C SER A 87 29.39 9.92 7.74
N THR A 88 28.74 11.08 7.59
CA THR A 88 28.33 11.74 6.34
C THR A 88 28.21 10.86 5.09
N VAL A 89 27.27 9.91 5.08
CA VAL A 89 26.83 9.26 3.86
C VAL A 89 25.42 9.77 3.57
N THR A 90 25.31 10.52 2.47
CA THR A 90 24.02 10.73 1.80
C THR A 90 23.30 9.38 1.74
N PRO A 91 21.98 9.32 2.02
CA PRO A 91 21.25 8.07 1.99
C PRO A 91 21.53 7.41 0.64
N ASP A 92 22.03 6.19 0.70
CA ASP A 92 22.61 5.51 -0.44
C ASP A 92 21.51 5.22 -1.47
N SER A 93 21.23 6.22 -2.31
CA SER A 93 20.18 6.17 -3.34
C SER A 93 20.39 4.97 -4.28
N GLU A 94 21.65 4.50 -4.37
CA GLU A 94 22.00 3.35 -5.18
C GLU A 94 21.62 2.02 -4.52
N ILE A 95 21.77 1.90 -3.19
CA ILE A 95 21.33 0.70 -2.45
C ILE A 95 19.82 0.61 -2.48
N VAL A 96 19.11 1.70 -2.21
CA VAL A 96 17.65 1.74 -2.28
C VAL A 96 17.19 1.37 -3.68
N ARG A 97 17.83 1.92 -4.73
CA ARG A 97 17.49 1.59 -6.11
C ARG A 97 17.69 0.10 -6.40
N LYS A 98 18.82 -0.47 -6.02
CA LYS A 98 19.08 -1.91 -6.19
C LYS A 98 18.04 -2.79 -5.46
N LEU A 99 17.70 -2.44 -4.22
CA LEU A 99 16.67 -3.17 -3.47
C LEU A 99 15.28 -3.04 -4.11
N MET A 100 14.95 -1.87 -4.69
CA MET A 100 13.71 -1.67 -5.45
C MET A 100 13.71 -2.55 -6.71
N ASP A 101 14.78 -2.51 -7.50
CA ASP A 101 14.92 -3.29 -8.73
C ASP A 101 14.88 -4.81 -8.43
N GLU A 102 15.53 -5.28 -7.35
CA GLU A 102 15.46 -6.67 -6.90
C GLU A 102 14.04 -7.07 -6.46
N ALA A 103 13.34 -6.17 -5.74
CA ALA A 103 11.98 -6.43 -5.30
C ALA A 103 11.00 -6.48 -6.48
N GLU A 104 11.13 -5.56 -7.45
CA GLU A 104 10.32 -5.57 -8.68
C GLU A 104 10.53 -6.85 -9.48
N LYS A 105 11.77 -7.31 -9.63
CA LYS A 105 12.07 -8.59 -10.28
C LYS A 105 11.42 -9.79 -9.57
N LEU A 106 11.45 -9.82 -8.24
CA LEU A 106 10.77 -10.87 -7.46
C LEU A 106 9.25 -10.81 -7.62
N VAL A 107 8.69 -9.62 -7.80
CA VAL A 107 7.26 -9.46 -8.12
C VAL A 107 6.93 -10.05 -9.48
N ASP A 108 7.77 -9.81 -10.48
CA ASP A 108 7.61 -10.37 -11.84
C ASP A 108 7.76 -11.89 -11.86
N GLU A 109 8.49 -12.47 -10.91
CA GLU A 109 8.66 -13.90 -10.69
C GLU A 109 7.58 -14.52 -9.78
N ASP A 110 6.55 -13.75 -9.39
CA ASP A 110 5.49 -14.13 -8.44
C ASP A 110 5.99 -14.48 -7.01
N GLU A 111 7.25 -14.16 -6.70
CA GLU A 111 7.88 -14.38 -5.39
C GLU A 111 7.51 -13.29 -4.38
N TYR A 112 6.21 -13.11 -4.15
CA TYR A 112 5.64 -11.99 -3.38
C TYR A 112 6.17 -11.90 -1.95
N PHE A 113 6.45 -13.02 -1.31
CA PHE A 113 6.97 -13.04 0.07
C PHE A 113 8.41 -12.50 0.16
N GLU A 114 9.26 -12.83 -0.81
CA GLU A 114 10.64 -12.32 -0.84
C GLU A 114 10.67 -10.85 -1.28
N ALA A 115 9.81 -10.46 -2.23
CA ALA A 115 9.63 -9.07 -2.63
C ALA A 115 9.18 -8.19 -1.44
N GLU A 116 8.22 -8.67 -0.64
CA GLU A 116 7.77 -8.00 0.58
C GLU A 116 8.94 -7.73 1.55
N LYS A 117 9.82 -8.71 1.75
CA LYS A 117 10.99 -8.53 2.62
C LYS A 117 11.91 -7.42 2.15
N LYS A 118 12.13 -7.33 0.82
CA LYS A 118 12.96 -6.28 0.23
C LYS A 118 12.36 -4.89 0.44
N TYR A 119 11.05 -4.73 0.21
CA TYR A 119 10.38 -3.46 0.49
C TYR A 119 10.41 -3.10 1.98
N ILE A 120 10.23 -4.07 2.87
CA ILE A 120 10.35 -3.85 4.32
C ILE A 120 11.79 -3.47 4.72
N GLU A 121 12.80 -4.07 4.08
CA GLU A 121 14.20 -3.70 4.29
C GLU A 121 14.43 -2.22 3.94
N ILE A 122 13.97 -1.76 2.77
CA ILE A 122 14.03 -0.35 2.38
C ILE A 122 13.34 0.53 3.43
N LEU A 123 12.11 0.19 3.81
CA LEU A 123 11.31 0.97 4.76
C LEU A 123 11.87 0.96 6.18
N SER A 124 12.65 -0.06 6.55
CA SER A 124 13.35 -0.10 7.84
C SER A 124 14.47 0.92 7.93
N GLN A 125 15.14 1.18 6.81
CA GLN A 125 16.25 2.15 6.69
C GLN A 125 15.72 3.55 6.35
N HIS A 126 14.69 3.62 5.51
CA HIS A 126 14.07 4.84 5.00
C HIS A 126 12.55 4.89 5.29
N PRO A 127 12.13 5.14 6.53
CA PRO A 127 10.71 5.07 6.94
C PRO A 127 9.78 6.07 6.24
N LYS A 128 10.33 7.07 5.55
CA LYS A 128 9.57 8.08 4.79
C LYS A 128 9.63 7.87 3.26
N HIS A 129 10.08 6.71 2.80
CA HIS A 129 10.23 6.44 1.37
C HIS A 129 8.88 6.09 0.73
N VAL A 130 8.16 7.11 0.24
CA VAL A 130 6.79 6.99 -0.30
C VAL A 130 6.70 5.96 -1.42
N LYS A 131 7.66 5.95 -2.36
CA LYS A 131 7.67 4.98 -3.47
C LYS A 131 7.77 3.52 -3.02
N ALA A 132 8.49 3.24 -1.93
CA ALA A 132 8.57 1.87 -1.40
C ALA A 132 7.24 1.45 -0.73
N TYR A 133 6.52 2.38 -0.09
CA TYR A 133 5.15 2.10 0.37
C TYR A 133 4.19 1.88 -0.79
N GLU A 134 4.28 2.69 -1.85
CA GLU A 134 3.49 2.51 -3.07
C GLU A 134 3.72 1.13 -3.69
N ALA A 135 4.99 0.74 -3.90
CA ALA A 135 5.37 -0.55 -4.44
C ALA A 135 4.91 -1.72 -3.55
N LEU A 136 5.07 -1.60 -2.22
CA LEU A 136 4.57 -2.59 -1.26
C LEU A 136 3.04 -2.68 -1.28
N GLY A 137 2.34 -1.56 -1.42
CA GLY A 137 0.89 -1.54 -1.57
C GLY A 137 0.45 -2.26 -2.85
N ASN A 138 1.12 -2.01 -3.97
CA ASN A 138 0.87 -2.69 -5.25
C ASN A 138 1.14 -4.20 -5.15
N LEU A 139 2.21 -4.61 -4.49
CA LEU A 139 2.48 -6.02 -4.18
C LEU A 139 1.31 -6.66 -3.44
N TYR A 140 0.74 -5.99 -2.43
CA TYR A 140 -0.42 -6.51 -1.70
C TYR A 140 -1.68 -6.57 -2.56
N VAL A 141 -1.84 -5.68 -3.53
CA VAL A 141 -2.94 -5.77 -4.51
C VAL A 141 -2.79 -7.01 -5.38
N LEU A 142 -1.57 -7.32 -5.84
CA LEU A 142 -1.28 -8.53 -6.62
C LEU A 142 -1.53 -9.81 -5.79
N ASP A 143 -1.11 -9.81 -4.54
CA ASP A 143 -1.32 -10.91 -3.59
C ASP A 143 -2.76 -10.94 -3.01
N ARG A 144 -3.69 -10.14 -3.54
CA ARG A 144 -5.10 -10.04 -3.11
C ARG A 144 -5.30 -9.70 -1.63
N LYS A 145 -4.29 -9.12 -1.01
CA LYS A 145 -4.30 -8.65 0.39
C LYS A 145 -4.82 -7.21 0.46
N TYR A 146 -6.05 -6.97 0.00
CA TYR A 146 -6.61 -5.64 -0.24
C TYR A 146 -6.63 -4.75 1.02
N ASN A 147 -6.90 -5.31 2.20
CA ASN A 147 -6.85 -4.54 3.44
C ASN A 147 -5.45 -4.01 3.75
N GLN A 148 -4.41 -4.83 3.51
CA GLN A 148 -3.02 -4.43 3.75
C GLN A 148 -2.56 -3.41 2.72
N ALA A 149 -2.98 -3.57 1.45
CA ALA A 149 -2.73 -2.59 0.39
C ALA A 149 -3.32 -1.22 0.79
N ARG A 150 -4.59 -1.18 1.21
CA ARG A 150 -5.28 0.04 1.63
C ARG A 150 -4.58 0.73 2.81
N GLU A 151 -4.19 -0.03 3.83
CA GLU A 151 -3.45 0.50 4.98
C GLU A 151 -2.08 1.08 4.53
N THR A 152 -1.37 0.39 3.63
CA THR A 152 -0.06 0.80 3.12
C THR A 152 -0.14 2.07 2.29
N PHE A 153 -1.10 2.16 1.34
CA PHE A 153 -1.34 3.38 0.56
C PHE A 153 -1.80 4.55 1.44
N SER A 154 -2.68 4.29 2.40
CA SER A 154 -3.12 5.32 3.35
C SER A 154 -1.95 5.86 4.17
N PHE A 155 -0.97 5.01 4.50
CA PHE A 155 0.24 5.47 5.17
C PHE A 155 1.14 6.29 4.23
N ALA A 156 1.29 5.87 2.97
CA ALA A 156 2.02 6.64 1.96
C ALA A 156 1.43 8.05 1.80
N LEU A 157 0.11 8.19 1.75
CA LEU A 157 -0.57 9.48 1.67
C LEU A 157 -0.44 10.32 2.95
N LYS A 158 -0.24 9.71 4.11
CA LYS A 158 0.09 10.47 5.33
C LYS A 158 1.50 11.07 5.28
N LEU A 159 2.44 10.43 4.58
CA LEU A 159 3.78 10.96 4.36
C LEU A 159 3.79 12.04 3.27
N LYS A 160 2.97 11.88 2.23
CA LYS A 160 2.83 12.81 1.11
C LYS A 160 1.38 12.80 0.64
N THR A 161 0.62 13.78 1.08
CA THR A 161 -0.83 13.90 0.80
C THR A 161 -1.14 14.08 -0.68
N ASP A 162 -0.28 14.80 -1.41
CA ASP A 162 -0.49 15.16 -2.80
C ASP A 162 0.31 14.25 -3.74
N ASP A 163 0.13 12.93 -3.60
CA ASP A 163 0.76 11.96 -4.48
C ASP A 163 -0.26 11.31 -5.42
N ALA A 164 -0.29 11.79 -6.67
CA ALA A 164 -1.22 11.32 -7.68
C ALA A 164 -1.06 9.82 -8.00
N SER A 165 0.16 9.27 -7.88
CA SER A 165 0.38 7.84 -8.16
C SER A 165 -0.20 6.97 -7.06
N VAL A 166 -0.11 7.40 -5.80
CA VAL A 166 -0.69 6.65 -4.67
C VAL A 166 -2.22 6.73 -4.69
N HIS A 167 -2.81 7.89 -5.05
CA HIS A 167 -4.25 7.99 -5.26
C HIS A 167 -4.72 7.09 -6.41
N ALA A 168 -3.99 7.06 -7.53
CA ALA A 168 -4.31 6.16 -8.63
C ALA A 168 -4.21 4.69 -8.23
N ALA A 169 -3.19 4.30 -7.46
CA ALA A 169 -3.04 2.93 -6.94
C ALA A 169 -4.17 2.54 -5.97
N LEU A 170 -4.64 3.48 -5.13
CA LEU A 170 -5.84 3.28 -4.31
C LEU A 170 -7.09 3.10 -5.17
N GLY A 171 -7.25 3.89 -6.24
CA GLY A 171 -8.34 3.75 -7.18
C GLY A 171 -8.33 2.37 -7.86
N GLU A 172 -7.18 1.90 -8.30
CA GLU A 172 -7.02 0.55 -8.87
C GLU A 172 -7.35 -0.55 -7.84
N LEU A 173 -6.94 -0.37 -6.57
CA LEU A 173 -7.30 -1.26 -5.47
C LEU A 173 -8.82 -1.31 -5.27
N GLU A 174 -9.49 -0.15 -5.16
CA GLU A 174 -10.94 -0.09 -4.93
C GLU A 174 -11.71 -0.67 -6.12
N THR A 175 -11.20 -0.51 -7.35
CA THR A 175 -11.76 -1.17 -8.55
C THR A 175 -11.70 -2.69 -8.42
N LYS A 176 -10.56 -3.25 -7.99
CA LYS A 176 -10.38 -4.70 -7.79
C LYS A 176 -11.16 -5.25 -6.60
N ASP A 177 -11.41 -4.42 -5.60
CA ASP A 177 -12.21 -4.76 -4.41
C ASP A 177 -13.72 -4.61 -4.67
N GLY A 178 -14.11 -4.12 -5.86
CA GLY A 178 -15.52 -4.00 -6.28
C GLY A 178 -16.24 -2.76 -5.75
N ASN A 179 -15.50 -1.68 -5.46
CA ASN A 179 -15.99 -0.42 -4.91
C ASN A 179 -15.85 0.73 -5.92
N PRO A 180 -16.66 0.80 -6.98
CA PRO A 180 -16.47 1.74 -8.10
C PRO A 180 -16.59 3.22 -7.67
N GLU A 181 -17.45 3.56 -6.71
CA GLU A 181 -17.59 4.93 -6.21
C GLU A 181 -16.34 5.38 -5.44
N ALA A 182 -15.75 4.46 -4.66
CA ALA A 182 -14.50 4.74 -3.96
C ALA A 182 -13.34 4.88 -4.95
N ALA A 183 -13.30 4.03 -5.99
CA ALA A 183 -12.33 4.13 -7.07
C ALA A 183 -12.42 5.47 -7.80
N LEU A 184 -13.63 5.88 -8.18
CA LEU A 184 -13.88 7.17 -8.84
C LEU A 184 -13.38 8.35 -7.99
N ASN A 185 -13.64 8.33 -6.67
CA ASN A 185 -13.18 9.37 -5.76
C ASN A 185 -11.64 9.44 -5.71
N GLU A 186 -10.95 8.30 -5.66
CA GLU A 186 -9.49 8.29 -5.61
C GLU A 186 -8.87 8.72 -6.97
N PHE A 187 -9.43 8.28 -8.10
CA PHE A 187 -8.99 8.75 -9.42
C PHE A 187 -9.30 10.24 -9.64
N SER A 188 -10.40 10.78 -9.09
CA SER A 188 -10.67 12.22 -9.09
C SER A 188 -9.53 13.01 -8.45
N LYS A 189 -9.07 12.58 -7.26
CA LYS A 189 -7.91 13.21 -6.60
C LYS A 189 -6.64 13.10 -7.43
N ALA A 190 -6.42 11.95 -8.09
CA ALA A 190 -5.25 11.77 -8.96
C ALA A 190 -5.24 12.76 -10.14
N ILE A 191 -6.40 12.99 -10.79
CA ILE A 191 -6.50 13.97 -11.88
C ILE A 191 -6.52 15.42 -11.39
N GLU A 192 -6.97 15.71 -10.17
CA GLU A 192 -6.83 17.03 -9.56
C GLU A 192 -5.36 17.41 -9.39
N ILE A 193 -4.52 16.46 -8.96
CA ILE A 193 -3.07 16.67 -8.79
C ILE A 193 -2.34 16.68 -10.15
N ARG A 194 -2.75 15.81 -11.09
CA ARG A 194 -2.15 15.69 -12.43
C ARG A 194 -3.22 15.70 -13.54
N PRO A 195 -3.78 16.87 -13.86
CA PRO A 195 -4.94 16.99 -14.78
C PRO A 195 -4.68 16.61 -16.22
N ASN A 196 -3.42 16.58 -16.63
CA ASN A 196 -3.01 16.28 -18.01
C ASN A 196 -2.35 14.89 -18.14
N SER A 197 -2.62 13.96 -17.22
CA SER A 197 -2.15 12.58 -17.33
C SER A 197 -3.18 11.73 -18.09
N PRO A 198 -2.91 11.29 -19.33
CA PRO A 198 -3.85 10.45 -20.09
C PRO A 198 -4.19 9.16 -19.35
N ARG A 199 -3.20 8.54 -18.68
CA ARG A 199 -3.39 7.32 -17.89
C ARG A 199 -4.40 7.53 -16.75
N TYR A 200 -4.29 8.63 -16.00
CA TYR A 200 -5.22 8.87 -14.89
C TYR A 200 -6.62 9.26 -15.38
N LEU A 201 -6.70 9.96 -16.52
CA LEU A 201 -7.96 10.24 -17.19
C LEU A 201 -8.65 8.95 -17.67
N ASP A 202 -7.90 8.01 -18.26
CA ASP A 202 -8.43 6.70 -18.65
C ASP A 202 -9.05 5.97 -17.46
N PHE A 203 -8.33 5.87 -16.35
CA PHE A 203 -8.83 5.24 -15.12
C PHE A 203 -10.06 5.94 -14.53
N PHE A 204 -10.04 7.28 -14.54
CA PHE A 204 -11.15 8.08 -14.04
C PHE A 204 -12.42 7.84 -14.87
N ILE A 205 -12.31 7.87 -16.21
CA ILE A 205 -13.43 7.62 -17.11
C ILE A 205 -13.99 6.22 -16.89
N GLU A 206 -13.12 5.21 -16.84
CA GLU A 206 -13.50 3.83 -16.61
C GLU A 206 -14.27 3.66 -15.29
N ALA A 207 -13.72 4.20 -14.20
CA ALA A 207 -14.37 4.16 -12.89
C ALA A 207 -15.71 4.91 -12.88
N ALA A 208 -15.81 6.05 -13.57
CA ALA A 208 -17.03 6.82 -13.68
C ALA A 208 -18.13 6.06 -14.45
N ILE A 209 -17.77 5.35 -15.52
CA ILE A 209 -18.68 4.49 -16.29
C ILE A 209 -19.18 3.35 -15.39
N VAL A 210 -18.29 2.66 -14.69
CA VAL A 210 -18.65 1.53 -13.81
C VAL A 210 -19.50 1.98 -12.63
N ALA A 211 -19.23 3.17 -12.09
CA ALA A 211 -20.04 3.79 -11.02
C ALA A 211 -21.40 4.36 -11.52
N GLY A 212 -21.66 4.33 -12.84
CA GLY A 212 -22.87 4.91 -13.43
C GLY A 212 -22.89 6.45 -13.41
N ASN A 213 -21.76 7.09 -13.18
CA ASN A 213 -21.65 8.56 -13.16
C ASN A 213 -21.23 9.10 -14.52
N PHE A 214 -22.21 9.15 -15.44
CA PHE A 214 -21.99 9.52 -16.84
C PHE A 214 -21.57 10.98 -17.01
N ALA A 215 -21.96 11.86 -16.12
CA ALA A 215 -21.56 13.27 -16.14
C ALA A 215 -20.03 13.40 -15.93
N GLU A 216 -19.50 12.68 -14.95
CA GLU A 216 -18.06 12.64 -14.70
C GLU A 216 -17.31 11.91 -15.81
N ALA A 217 -17.86 10.80 -16.33
CA ALA A 217 -17.29 10.10 -17.47
C ALA A 217 -17.16 11.02 -18.70
N GLN A 218 -18.22 11.79 -19.01
CA GLN A 218 -18.20 12.75 -20.14
C GLN A 218 -17.21 13.89 -19.89
N ARG A 219 -17.10 14.38 -18.65
CA ARG A 219 -16.10 15.40 -18.27
C ARG A 219 -14.68 14.89 -18.51
N GLY A 220 -14.39 13.67 -18.04
CA GLY A 220 -13.11 13.01 -18.21
C GLY A 220 -12.77 12.79 -19.69
N LEU A 221 -13.74 12.30 -20.47
CA LEU A 221 -13.59 12.06 -21.90
C LEU A 221 -13.26 13.34 -22.67
N ASN A 222 -13.96 14.44 -22.39
CA ASN A 222 -13.66 15.73 -23.02
C ASN A 222 -12.23 16.18 -22.70
N LYS A 223 -11.80 16.00 -21.45
CA LYS A 223 -10.43 16.33 -21.04
C LYS A 223 -9.40 15.41 -21.70
N LEU A 224 -9.67 14.11 -21.82
CA LEU A 224 -8.78 13.17 -22.50
C LEU A 224 -8.60 13.51 -23.97
N LYS A 225 -9.67 13.93 -24.69
CA LYS A 225 -9.58 14.39 -26.08
C LYS A 225 -8.70 15.63 -26.23
N GLU A 226 -8.72 16.54 -25.27
CA GLU A 226 -7.86 17.73 -25.28
C GLU A 226 -6.38 17.35 -25.06
N VAL A 227 -6.12 16.42 -24.16
CA VAL A 227 -4.75 16.05 -23.73
C VAL A 227 -4.11 15.04 -24.67
N ASN A 228 -4.89 14.08 -25.14
CA ASN A 228 -4.44 13.00 -26.02
C ASN A 228 -5.51 12.64 -27.09
N PRO A 229 -5.63 13.45 -28.16
CA PRO A 229 -6.65 13.25 -29.18
C PRO A 229 -6.49 11.94 -29.99
N GLU A 230 -5.32 11.32 -29.93
CA GLU A 230 -5.03 10.06 -30.62
C GLU A 230 -5.17 8.84 -29.70
N ASN A 231 -5.74 9.01 -28.51
CA ASN A 231 -5.94 7.88 -27.58
C ASN A 231 -6.91 6.86 -28.19
N GLN A 232 -6.45 5.62 -28.28
CA GLN A 232 -7.19 4.52 -28.91
C GLN A 232 -8.51 4.16 -28.21
N LYS A 233 -8.69 4.54 -26.94
CA LYS A 233 -9.89 4.25 -26.15
C LYS A 233 -11.00 5.28 -26.31
N LEU A 234 -10.77 6.39 -26.99
CA LEU A 234 -11.76 7.48 -27.10
C LEU A 234 -13.08 6.99 -27.71
N ALA A 235 -13.03 6.21 -28.79
CA ALA A 235 -14.21 5.70 -29.45
C ALA A 235 -15.02 4.71 -28.56
N ASP A 236 -14.32 3.84 -27.84
CA ASP A 236 -14.93 2.91 -26.89
C ASP A 236 -15.61 3.67 -25.74
N PHE A 237 -14.95 4.64 -25.15
CA PHE A 237 -15.53 5.47 -24.09
C PHE A 237 -16.77 6.24 -24.57
N GLU A 238 -16.73 6.81 -25.79
CA GLU A 238 -17.88 7.50 -26.39
C GLU A 238 -19.08 6.57 -26.54
N GLU A 239 -18.86 5.39 -27.12
CA GLU A 239 -19.91 4.39 -27.31
C GLU A 239 -20.53 3.97 -25.98
N ARG A 240 -19.71 3.66 -24.98
CA ARG A 240 -20.17 3.22 -23.68
C ARG A 240 -20.93 4.31 -22.93
N ILE A 241 -20.47 5.56 -22.97
CA ILE A 241 -21.16 6.68 -22.34
C ILE A 241 -22.50 6.95 -23.04
N THR A 242 -22.54 6.95 -24.37
CA THR A 242 -23.78 7.24 -25.13
C THR A 242 -24.76 6.06 -25.10
N GLY A 243 -24.27 4.83 -25.08
CA GLY A 243 -25.10 3.61 -25.00
C GLY A 243 -25.80 3.43 -23.66
N LEU A 244 -25.21 3.91 -22.58
CA LEU A 244 -25.77 3.82 -21.22
C LEU A 244 -26.62 5.04 -20.83
N ALA A 245 -26.60 6.13 -21.63
CA ALA A 245 -27.44 7.31 -21.42
C ALA A 245 -28.86 7.16 -21.98
N LYS A 246 -29.17 6.00 -22.58
CA LYS A 246 -30.50 5.62 -23.09
C LYS A 246 -31.22 4.69 -22.13
#